data_acfd605a252f27378250c6ecb7767649
#
_entry.id   acfd605a252f27378250c6ecb7767649
#
_cell.length_a   1.000
_cell.length_b   1.000
_cell.length_c   1.000
_cell.angle_alpha   90.00
_cell.angle_beta   90.00
_cell.angle_gamma   90.00
#
_symmetry.space_group_name_H-M   'P 1'
#
loop_
_entity.id
_entity.type
_entity.pdbx_description
1 polymer ?
#
loop_
_entity_poly.entity_id
_entity_poly.type
_entity_poly.pdbx_seq_one_letter_code
_entity_poly.pdbx_strand_id
1 'polypeptide(L)'
;GIKKGETCAGCHDEETADMGQKMASGQKIEPSPIKGKAGSIPVSVQAAYDAANVYLRFSWKQPAGGAAKLDPDNQVKLAVMLEDNKVDRAGQSGCWEPCPKDVRTMPGVTDDKKTKYIKDGDLAGGKFMDLMQFRSGKGEKPVDGHVTDQRYDEGGKSLLKAEGKKEGNKWVVIFE
;
A
#
# COMPACT_ATOMS: atom_id res chain seq x y z
N GLY A 1 11.34 -13.94 17.11
CA GLY A 1 11.43 -12.61 16.53
C GLY A 1 11.95 -12.60 15.10
N ILE A 2 12.35 -11.45 14.61
CA ILE A 2 12.78 -11.18 13.21
C ILE A 2 13.76 -12.24 12.65
N LYS A 3 14.70 -12.72 13.46
CA LYS A 3 15.65 -13.77 13.04
C LYS A 3 15.01 -15.12 12.72
N LYS A 4 13.80 -15.37 13.20
CA LYS A 4 13.05 -16.63 12.98
C LYS A 4 12.05 -16.54 11.82
N GLY A 5 12.02 -15.43 11.09
CA GLY A 5 11.08 -15.24 10.00
C GLY A 5 9.66 -14.86 10.43
N GLU A 6 9.45 -14.52 11.70
CA GLU A 6 8.15 -14.07 12.19
C GLU A 6 7.79 -12.71 11.58
N THR A 7 6.53 -12.52 11.23
CA THR A 7 6.02 -11.25 10.70
C THR A 7 5.93 -10.19 11.80
N CYS A 8 5.93 -8.92 11.42
CA CYS A 8 5.75 -7.83 12.38
C CYS A 8 4.39 -7.93 13.10
N ALA A 9 3.35 -8.35 12.40
CA ALA A 9 2.01 -8.55 12.94
C ALA A 9 2.00 -9.57 14.09
N GLY A 10 2.79 -10.63 14.02
CA GLY A 10 2.86 -11.64 15.09
C GLY A 10 3.28 -11.10 16.46
N CYS A 11 3.91 -9.92 16.50
CA CYS A 11 4.31 -9.27 17.76
C CYS A 11 3.60 -7.94 18.03
N HIS A 12 3.10 -7.27 16.99
CA HIS A 12 2.59 -5.89 17.06
C HIS A 12 1.12 -5.74 16.67
N ASP A 13 0.38 -6.83 16.57
CA ASP A 13 -1.00 -6.81 16.10
C ASP A 13 -1.91 -5.95 17.00
N GLU A 14 -1.76 -6.09 18.32
CA GLU A 14 -2.54 -5.32 19.29
C GLU A 14 -2.10 -3.85 19.40
N GLU A 15 -0.88 -3.53 18.93
CA GLU A 15 -0.30 -2.18 19.05
C GLU A 15 -0.53 -1.28 17.83
N THR A 16 -1.16 -1.81 16.78
CA THR A 16 -1.31 -1.10 15.49
C THR A 16 -1.97 0.27 15.61
N ALA A 17 -2.99 0.40 16.47
CA ALA A 17 -3.69 1.65 16.68
C ALA A 17 -2.79 2.70 17.36
N ASP A 18 -2.05 2.30 18.39
CA ASP A 18 -1.11 3.18 19.11
C ASP A 18 0.08 3.59 18.24
N MET A 19 0.65 2.65 17.52
CA MET A 19 1.74 2.92 16.57
C MET A 19 1.28 3.90 15.49
N GLY A 20 0.13 3.67 14.89
CA GLY A 20 -0.44 4.55 13.89
C GLY A 20 -0.73 5.94 14.43
N GLN A 21 -1.24 6.07 15.65
CA GLN A 21 -1.48 7.35 16.30
C GLN A 21 -0.18 8.12 16.57
N LYS A 22 0.87 7.46 17.01
CA LYS A 22 2.19 8.08 17.21
C LYS A 22 2.80 8.57 15.90
N MET A 23 2.61 7.84 14.81
CA MET A 23 3.04 8.27 13.48
C MET A 23 2.21 9.48 13.00
N ALA A 24 0.90 9.41 13.08
CA ALA A 24 0.01 10.47 12.61
C ALA A 24 0.15 11.78 13.37
N SER A 25 0.50 11.72 14.66
CA SER A 25 0.75 12.91 15.50
C SER A 25 2.13 13.54 15.31
N GLY A 26 3.04 12.89 14.60
CA GLY A 26 4.45 13.29 14.45
C GLY A 26 5.32 12.95 15.66
N GLN A 27 4.81 12.24 16.64
CA GLN A 27 5.57 11.82 17.81
C GLN A 27 6.69 10.84 17.44
N LYS A 28 6.44 9.99 16.46
CA LYS A 28 7.39 9.02 15.94
C LYS A 28 7.34 8.98 14.41
N ILE A 29 8.51 8.92 13.78
CA ILE A 29 8.70 8.65 12.34
C ILE A 29 8.14 9.72 11.40
N GLU A 30 6.93 10.20 11.59
CA GLU A 30 6.29 11.18 10.71
C GLU A 30 6.85 12.60 10.94
N PRO A 31 7.67 13.13 10.02
CA PRO A 31 8.28 14.45 10.19
C PRO A 31 7.31 15.61 9.91
N SER A 32 6.23 15.34 9.20
CA SER A 32 5.25 16.36 8.79
C SER A 32 3.83 15.85 8.97
N PRO A 33 3.36 15.76 10.21
CA PRO A 33 2.05 15.19 10.50
C PRO A 33 0.93 16.03 9.89
N ILE A 34 -0.08 15.36 9.36
CA ILE A 34 -1.28 15.99 8.82
C ILE A 34 -2.30 16.08 9.94
N LYS A 35 -2.69 17.29 10.31
CA LYS A 35 -3.69 17.51 11.34
C LYS A 35 -5.01 16.81 10.99
N GLY A 36 -5.52 16.01 11.91
CA GLY A 36 -6.77 15.26 11.75
C GLY A 36 -6.63 13.95 10.96
N LYS A 37 -5.42 13.55 10.59
CA LYS A 37 -5.16 12.23 9.99
C LYS A 37 -5.44 11.15 11.01
N ALA A 38 -6.18 10.12 10.61
CA ALA A 38 -6.37 8.93 11.43
C ALA A 38 -5.07 8.14 11.56
N GLY A 39 -4.77 7.66 12.74
CA GLY A 39 -3.60 6.83 13.00
C GLY A 39 -3.69 5.44 12.40
N SER A 40 -4.91 4.90 12.34
CA SER A 40 -5.22 3.61 11.71
C SER A 40 -6.61 3.65 11.11
N ILE A 41 -6.83 2.81 10.11
CA ILE A 41 -8.11 2.67 9.43
C ILE A 41 -8.41 1.18 9.34
N PRO A 42 -9.42 0.67 10.05
CA PRO A 42 -9.87 -0.71 9.88
C PRO A 42 -10.42 -0.93 8.47
N VAL A 43 -9.90 -1.92 7.78
CA VAL A 43 -10.31 -2.30 6.43
C VAL A 43 -10.87 -3.72 6.46
N SER A 44 -12.10 -3.89 5.97
CA SER A 44 -12.66 -5.21 5.72
C SER A 44 -12.21 -5.71 4.36
N VAL A 45 -11.67 -6.90 4.30
CA VAL A 45 -11.20 -7.54 3.07
C VAL A 45 -12.01 -8.81 2.83
N GLN A 46 -12.51 -8.96 1.61
CA GLN A 46 -13.22 -10.14 1.15
C GLN A 46 -12.61 -10.57 -0.18
N ALA A 47 -12.48 -11.87 -0.38
CA ALA A 47 -12.02 -12.45 -1.62
C ALA A 47 -13.09 -13.37 -2.21
N ALA A 48 -13.21 -13.36 -3.52
CA ALA A 48 -14.03 -14.28 -4.29
C ALA A 48 -13.32 -14.63 -5.59
N TYR A 49 -13.72 -15.70 -6.24
CA TYR A 49 -13.16 -16.07 -7.54
C TYR A 49 -14.22 -16.79 -8.38
N ASP A 50 -14.02 -16.74 -9.67
CA ASP A 50 -14.71 -17.57 -10.65
C ASP A 50 -13.71 -18.36 -11.50
N ALA A 51 -14.15 -18.88 -12.64
CA ALA A 51 -13.28 -19.69 -13.52
C ALA A 51 -12.16 -18.87 -14.21
N ALA A 52 -12.25 -17.55 -14.23
CA ALA A 52 -11.37 -16.68 -14.99
C ALA A 52 -10.66 -15.61 -14.12
N ASN A 53 -11.29 -15.18 -13.05
CA ASN A 53 -10.84 -14.01 -12.29
C ASN A 53 -10.86 -14.24 -10.78
N VAL A 54 -10.04 -13.46 -10.09
CA VAL A 54 -10.04 -13.29 -8.64
C VAL A 54 -10.53 -11.87 -8.33
N TYR A 55 -11.41 -11.75 -7.36
CA TYR A 55 -11.98 -10.48 -6.93
C TYR A 55 -11.55 -10.21 -5.49
N LEU A 56 -10.95 -9.05 -5.27
CA LEU A 56 -10.61 -8.57 -3.94
C LEU A 56 -11.44 -7.33 -3.61
N ARG A 57 -12.31 -7.43 -2.62
CA ARG A 57 -13.15 -6.34 -2.17
C ARG A 57 -12.66 -5.79 -0.85
N PHE A 58 -12.36 -4.50 -0.85
CA PHE A 58 -11.93 -3.73 0.32
C PHE A 58 -13.02 -2.75 0.70
N SER A 59 -13.33 -2.64 2.00
CA SER A 59 -14.23 -1.61 2.47
C SER A 59 -13.78 -1.02 3.79
N TRP A 60 -13.88 0.31 3.93
CA TRP A 60 -13.51 1.03 5.13
C TRP A 60 -14.36 2.28 5.32
N LYS A 61 -14.48 2.72 6.57
CA LYS A 61 -15.09 4.01 6.89
C LYS A 61 -14.08 5.12 6.59
N GLN A 62 -14.48 6.10 5.79
CA GLN A 62 -13.62 7.24 5.53
C GLN A 62 -13.39 8.02 6.83
N PRO A 63 -12.12 8.24 7.24
CA PRO A 63 -11.83 9.09 8.39
C PRO A 63 -12.35 10.52 8.16
N ALA A 64 -12.75 11.18 9.24
CA ALA A 64 -13.08 12.58 9.20
C ALA A 64 -11.79 13.40 8.99
N GLY A 65 -11.78 14.23 8.00
CA GLY A 65 -10.70 15.21 7.74
C GLY A 65 -9.49 14.70 6.96
N GLY A 66 -8.88 15.55 6.21
CA GLY A 66 -7.45 15.55 5.95
C GLY A 66 -6.90 14.94 4.68
N ALA A 67 -7.65 14.26 3.84
CA ALA A 67 -7.04 13.61 2.67
C ALA A 67 -6.70 14.55 1.50
N ALA A 68 -7.44 15.62 1.34
CA ALA A 68 -7.44 16.41 0.09
C ALA A 68 -6.22 17.31 -0.16
N LYS A 69 -5.31 17.46 0.80
CA LYS A 69 -4.25 18.47 0.67
C LYS A 69 -2.99 18.00 -0.04
N LEU A 70 -2.70 16.70 0.00
CA LEU A 70 -1.47 16.15 -0.61
C LEU A 70 -1.67 15.78 -2.08
N ASP A 71 -2.86 15.32 -2.43
CA ASP A 71 -3.25 14.99 -3.78
C ASP A 71 -4.71 15.35 -3.98
N PRO A 72 -5.00 16.57 -4.47
CA PRO A 72 -6.36 17.06 -4.63
C PRO A 72 -7.15 16.26 -5.66
N ASP A 73 -6.49 15.65 -6.62
CA ASP A 73 -7.13 14.87 -7.68
C ASP A 73 -7.52 13.47 -7.19
N ASN A 74 -6.71 12.89 -6.30
CA ASN A 74 -6.92 11.55 -5.75
C ASN A 74 -7.09 11.59 -4.23
N GLN A 75 -8.27 11.93 -3.76
CA GLN A 75 -8.57 12.00 -2.32
C GLN A 75 -8.42 10.66 -1.61
N VAL A 76 -8.57 9.55 -2.33
CA VAL A 76 -8.42 8.21 -1.84
C VAL A 76 -7.56 7.40 -2.81
N LYS A 77 -6.62 6.68 -2.25
CA LYS A 77 -5.79 5.68 -2.91
C LYS A 77 -5.80 4.42 -2.07
N LEU A 78 -5.94 3.28 -2.70
CA LEU A 78 -5.75 1.98 -2.07
C LEU A 78 -4.69 1.23 -2.84
N ALA A 79 -3.61 0.88 -2.16
CA ALA A 79 -2.56 0.04 -2.71
C ALA A 79 -2.55 -1.31 -2.00
N VAL A 80 -2.37 -2.36 -2.78
CA VAL A 80 -2.22 -3.73 -2.33
C VAL A 80 -0.97 -4.29 -2.97
N MET A 81 -0.14 -4.94 -2.18
CA MET A 81 1.02 -5.66 -2.67
C MET A 81 0.90 -7.14 -2.33
N LEU A 82 1.12 -7.97 -3.31
CA LEU A 82 1.15 -9.42 -3.18
C LEU A 82 2.57 -9.93 -3.47
N GLU A 83 2.94 -11.02 -2.84
CA GLU A 83 4.25 -11.65 -3.04
C GLU A 83 4.11 -13.13 -3.38
N ASP A 84 5.06 -13.66 -4.14
CA ASP A 84 5.12 -15.07 -4.58
C ASP A 84 6.21 -15.84 -3.84
N ASN A 85 6.27 -15.77 -2.53
CA ASN A 85 7.21 -16.55 -1.67
C ASN A 85 8.69 -16.55 -2.10
N LYS A 86 9.05 -15.89 -3.19
CA LYS A 86 10.43 -15.76 -3.68
C LYS A 86 11.15 -14.54 -3.13
N VAL A 87 10.40 -13.65 -2.50
CA VAL A 87 10.95 -12.46 -1.87
C VAL A 87 11.30 -12.78 -0.43
N ASP A 88 12.59 -12.86 -0.14
CA ASP A 88 13.07 -13.12 1.20
C ASP A 88 12.51 -12.13 2.21
N ARG A 89 11.83 -12.64 3.23
CA ARG A 89 11.29 -11.85 4.33
C ARG A 89 10.29 -10.78 3.91
N ALA A 90 9.51 -11.02 2.86
CA ALA A 90 8.50 -10.06 2.38
C ALA A 90 7.58 -9.57 3.51
N GLY A 91 7.07 -10.47 4.34
CA GLY A 91 6.25 -10.14 5.51
C GLY A 91 6.95 -9.34 6.61
N GLN A 92 8.26 -9.13 6.51
CA GLN A 92 9.07 -8.31 7.43
C GLN A 92 9.59 -7.04 6.77
N SER A 93 9.41 -6.88 5.48
CA SER A 93 9.97 -5.77 4.71
C SER A 93 9.24 -4.45 4.95
N GLY A 94 8.08 -4.49 5.56
CA GLY A 94 7.29 -3.32 5.91
C GLY A 94 6.59 -2.70 4.70
N CYS A 95 6.39 -1.39 4.75
CA CYS A 95 5.68 -0.64 3.74
C CYS A 95 6.59 -0.27 2.56
N TRP A 96 6.17 -0.59 1.36
CA TRP A 96 6.84 -0.24 0.10
C TRP A 96 6.20 0.98 -0.58
N GLU A 97 5.08 1.44 -0.06
CA GLU A 97 4.43 2.66 -0.50
C GLU A 97 5.16 3.91 0.03
N PRO A 98 4.95 5.08 -0.59
CA PRO A 98 5.54 6.33 -0.13
C PRO A 98 5.34 6.58 1.36
N CYS A 99 6.44 6.69 2.07
CA CYS A 99 6.49 6.95 3.49
C CYS A 99 7.45 8.13 3.74
N PRO A 100 7.16 9.03 4.66
CA PRO A 100 8.02 10.19 4.94
C PRO A 100 9.46 9.85 5.30
N LYS A 101 9.69 8.64 5.79
CA LYS A 101 11.03 8.13 6.07
C LYS A 101 11.64 7.31 4.95
N ASP A 102 10.86 6.94 3.97
CA ASP A 102 11.34 6.23 2.79
C ASP A 102 11.50 7.18 1.61
N VAL A 103 12.62 7.87 1.62
CA VAL A 103 12.93 8.87 0.60
C VAL A 103 12.91 8.31 -0.83
N ARG A 104 13.09 7.01 -1.00
CA ARG A 104 13.13 6.37 -2.32
C ARG A 104 11.76 6.15 -2.93
N THR A 105 10.74 6.02 -2.09
CA THR A 105 9.36 5.86 -2.54
C THR A 105 8.61 7.18 -2.63
N MET A 106 9.23 8.29 -2.19
CA MET A 106 8.62 9.61 -2.26
C MET A 106 8.81 10.24 -3.64
N PRO A 107 7.76 10.81 -4.23
CA PRO A 107 7.86 11.54 -5.49
C PRO A 107 8.93 12.65 -5.43
N GLY A 108 9.77 12.74 -6.46
CA GLY A 108 10.80 13.78 -6.57
C GLY A 108 12.05 13.57 -5.71
N VAL A 109 12.17 12.47 -5.01
CA VAL A 109 13.38 12.14 -4.25
C VAL A 109 14.35 11.34 -5.10
N THR A 110 15.65 11.72 -5.04
CA THR A 110 16.72 11.12 -5.82
C THR A 110 17.75 10.34 -5.00
N ASP A 111 17.61 10.29 -3.68
CA ASP A 111 18.52 9.52 -2.83
C ASP A 111 18.16 8.04 -2.83
N ASP A 112 18.93 7.25 -3.55
CA ASP A 112 18.80 5.82 -3.71
C ASP A 112 19.83 4.98 -2.96
N LYS A 113 20.65 5.60 -2.13
CA LYS A 113 21.80 4.95 -1.47
C LYS A 113 21.43 3.85 -0.50
N LYS A 114 20.21 3.88 0.04
CA LYS A 114 19.73 2.87 0.99
C LYS A 114 18.55 2.12 0.38
N THR A 115 18.82 0.93 -0.13
CA THR A 115 17.75 0.14 -0.72
C THR A 115 16.84 -0.48 0.34
N LYS A 116 15.55 -0.15 0.26
CA LYS A 116 14.46 -0.82 0.93
C LYS A 116 13.67 -1.71 -0.02
N TYR A 117 14.08 -1.73 -1.27
CA TYR A 117 13.50 -2.57 -2.32
C TYR A 117 14.07 -3.98 -2.27
N ILE A 118 13.55 -4.84 -3.11
CA ILE A 118 13.94 -6.24 -3.18
C ILE A 118 15.36 -6.33 -3.75
N LYS A 119 16.27 -6.89 -2.96
CA LYS A 119 17.61 -7.18 -3.42
C LYS A 119 17.55 -8.29 -4.47
N ASP A 120 18.26 -8.10 -5.58
CA ASP A 120 18.28 -9.05 -6.70
C ASP A 120 16.86 -9.38 -7.21
N GLY A 121 15.97 -8.37 -7.23
CA GLY A 121 14.62 -8.50 -7.75
C GLY A 121 14.64 -8.81 -9.24
N ASP A 122 13.79 -9.74 -9.64
CA ASP A 122 13.70 -10.23 -11.02
C ASP A 122 12.26 -10.53 -11.38
N LEU A 123 11.66 -9.70 -12.23
CA LEU A 123 10.28 -9.87 -12.66
C LEU A 123 10.10 -11.18 -13.45
N ALA A 124 11.01 -11.50 -14.37
CA ALA A 124 10.93 -12.70 -15.19
C ALA A 124 11.11 -13.97 -14.36
N GLY A 125 12.01 -13.92 -13.37
CA GLY A 125 12.24 -15.01 -12.42
C GLY A 125 11.19 -15.11 -11.31
N GLY A 126 10.23 -14.17 -11.24
CA GLY A 126 9.18 -14.16 -10.23
C GLY A 126 9.62 -13.66 -8.85
N LYS A 127 10.74 -12.97 -8.75
CA LYS A 127 11.22 -12.36 -7.50
C LYS A 127 10.82 -10.89 -7.44
N PHE A 128 9.55 -10.64 -7.18
CA PHE A 128 8.98 -9.31 -7.14
C PHE A 128 7.76 -9.25 -6.20
N MET A 129 7.35 -8.05 -5.86
CA MET A 129 6.04 -7.79 -5.25
C MET A 129 5.13 -7.28 -6.36
N ASP A 130 3.96 -7.88 -6.51
CA ASP A 130 2.91 -7.39 -7.39
C ASP A 130 2.23 -6.18 -6.75
N LEU A 131 2.03 -5.10 -7.51
CA LEU A 131 1.49 -3.85 -7.00
C LEU A 131 0.21 -3.49 -7.73
N MET A 132 -0.90 -3.52 -7.01
CA MET A 132 -2.19 -3.05 -7.47
C MET A 132 -2.56 -1.76 -6.77
N GLN A 133 -2.97 -0.72 -7.51
CA GLN A 133 -3.42 0.51 -6.87
C GLN A 133 -4.69 1.06 -7.52
N PHE A 134 -5.67 1.39 -6.68
CA PHE A 134 -6.84 2.18 -7.04
C PHE A 134 -6.59 3.65 -6.70
N ARG A 135 -7.02 4.55 -7.59
CA ARG A 135 -7.01 6.01 -7.42
C ARG A 135 -8.42 6.56 -7.66
N SER A 136 -8.88 7.45 -6.79
CA SER A 136 -10.26 7.96 -6.82
C SER A 136 -10.49 9.12 -7.80
N GLY A 137 -9.45 9.59 -8.48
CA GLY A 137 -9.54 10.70 -9.44
C GLY A 137 -10.44 10.36 -10.64
N LYS A 138 -11.06 11.39 -11.19
CA LYS A 138 -11.93 11.20 -12.36
C LYS A 138 -11.11 10.78 -13.57
N GLY A 139 -11.43 9.60 -14.12
CA GLY A 139 -10.74 9.06 -15.30
C GLY A 139 -9.41 8.38 -15.00
N GLU A 140 -9.01 8.29 -13.72
CA GLU A 140 -7.84 7.53 -13.32
C GLU A 140 -8.00 6.04 -13.66
N LYS A 141 -6.93 5.46 -14.15
CA LYS A 141 -6.84 4.02 -14.36
C LYS A 141 -6.18 3.37 -13.14
N PRO A 142 -6.48 2.11 -12.84
CA PRO A 142 -5.74 1.39 -11.82
C PRO A 142 -4.27 1.26 -12.24
N VAL A 143 -3.38 1.25 -11.25
CA VAL A 143 -1.98 0.89 -11.45
C VAL A 143 -1.87 -0.62 -11.31
N ASP A 144 -1.26 -1.23 -12.31
CA ASP A 144 -0.87 -2.63 -12.36
C ASP A 144 0.64 -2.64 -12.55
N GLY A 145 1.34 -2.63 -11.42
CA GLY A 145 2.77 -2.41 -11.36
C GLY A 145 3.49 -3.49 -10.56
N HIS A 146 4.73 -3.25 -10.25
CA HIS A 146 5.54 -4.17 -9.44
C HIS A 146 6.66 -3.46 -8.70
N VAL A 147 7.23 -4.16 -7.73
CA VAL A 147 8.43 -3.73 -6.99
C VAL A 147 9.52 -4.78 -7.16
N THR A 148 10.66 -4.33 -7.65
CA THR A 148 11.92 -5.10 -7.71
C THR A 148 13.04 -4.29 -7.04
N ASP A 149 14.02 -3.84 -7.76
CA ASP A 149 15.06 -2.90 -7.28
C ASP A 149 14.51 -1.49 -7.01
N GLN A 150 13.39 -1.17 -7.64
CA GLN A 150 12.59 0.02 -7.40
C GLN A 150 11.11 -0.30 -7.63
N ARG A 151 10.24 0.69 -7.38
CA ARG A 151 8.82 0.60 -7.70
C ARG A 151 8.60 1.03 -9.15
N TYR A 152 7.85 0.20 -9.87
CA TYR A 152 7.39 0.45 -11.22
C TYR A 152 5.87 0.53 -11.22
N ASP A 153 5.32 1.68 -11.55
CA ASP A 153 3.88 1.91 -11.63
C ASP A 153 3.29 1.39 -12.96
N GLU A 154 4.14 1.07 -13.91
CA GLU A 154 3.77 0.52 -15.21
C GLU A 154 4.68 -0.64 -15.57
N GLY A 155 4.15 -1.63 -16.26
CA GLY A 155 4.94 -2.77 -16.75
C GLY A 155 4.09 -4.00 -17.02
N GLY A 156 4.45 -4.74 -18.07
CA GLY A 156 3.75 -5.95 -18.46
C GLY A 156 2.38 -5.70 -19.12
N LYS A 157 1.54 -6.73 -19.11
CA LYS A 157 0.15 -6.61 -19.53
C LYS A 157 -0.68 -6.20 -18.32
N SER A 158 -1.25 -5.00 -18.36
CA SER A 158 -2.22 -4.62 -17.35
C SER A 158 -3.50 -5.43 -17.56
N LEU A 159 -3.76 -6.34 -16.64
CA LEU A 159 -4.99 -7.13 -16.59
C LEU A 159 -5.91 -6.61 -15.48
N LEU A 160 -5.40 -5.77 -14.62
CA LEU A 160 -6.09 -5.26 -13.45
C LEU A 160 -7.24 -4.33 -13.85
N LYS A 161 -8.41 -4.63 -13.35
CA LYS A 161 -9.52 -3.71 -13.29
C LYS A 161 -9.75 -3.30 -11.84
N ALA A 162 -10.13 -2.05 -11.63
CA ALA A 162 -10.47 -1.57 -10.29
C ALA A 162 -11.66 -0.63 -10.37
N GLU A 163 -12.61 -0.85 -9.49
CA GLU A 163 -13.75 0.02 -9.30
C GLU A 163 -13.81 0.47 -7.85
N GLY A 164 -14.04 1.76 -7.65
CA GLY A 164 -14.19 2.32 -6.31
C GLY A 164 -15.38 3.25 -6.23
N LYS A 165 -16.16 3.11 -5.16
CA LYS A 165 -17.30 3.98 -4.91
C LYS A 165 -17.43 4.32 -3.44
N LYS A 166 -18.05 5.45 -3.19
CA LYS A 166 -18.43 5.86 -1.85
C LYS A 166 -19.87 5.48 -1.58
N GLU A 167 -20.08 4.67 -0.56
CA GLU A 167 -21.39 4.24 -0.08
C GLU A 167 -21.66 4.88 1.30
N GLY A 168 -22.39 5.98 1.34
CA GLY A 168 -22.56 6.76 2.56
C GLY A 168 -21.22 7.31 3.08
N ASN A 169 -20.78 6.84 4.24
CA ASN A 169 -19.49 7.21 4.82
C ASN A 169 -18.40 6.14 4.63
N LYS A 170 -18.65 5.12 3.83
CA LYS A 170 -17.71 4.05 3.52
C LYS A 170 -17.21 4.16 2.09
N TRP A 171 -15.95 3.82 1.90
CA TRP A 171 -15.41 3.48 0.60
C TRP A 171 -15.48 1.98 0.37
N VAL A 172 -15.79 1.61 -0.84
CA VAL A 172 -15.74 0.23 -1.33
C VAL A 172 -14.91 0.23 -2.60
N VAL A 173 -13.86 -0.58 -2.62
CA VAL A 173 -12.99 -0.77 -3.79
C VAL A 173 -12.94 -2.25 -4.11
N ILE A 174 -13.08 -2.58 -5.39
CA ILE A 174 -12.98 -3.94 -5.90
C ILE A 174 -11.90 -3.97 -6.95
N PHE A 175 -10.96 -4.87 -6.78
CA PHE A 175 -10.00 -5.29 -7.82
C PHE A 175 -10.48 -6.58 -8.46
N GLU A 176 -10.35 -6.66 -9.79
CA GLU A 176 -10.58 -7.84 -10.63
C GLU A 176 -9.33 -8.17 -11.42
#